data_7263d71ff446cf9a6338f65acebcfc1c
#
_entry.id   7263d71ff446cf9a6338f65acebcfc1c
#
_cell.length_a   1.000
_cell.length_b   1.000
_cell.length_c   1.000
_cell.angle_alpha   90.00
_cell.angle_beta   90.00
_cell.angle_gamma   90.00
#
_symmetry.space_group_name_H-M   'P 1'
#
loop_
_entity.id
_entity.type
_entity.pdbx_description
1 polymer ?
#
loop_
_entity_poly.entity_id
_entity_poly.type
_entity_poly.pdbx_seq_one_letter_code
_entity_poly.pdbx_strand_id
1 'polypeptide(L)'
;MDVEEIKEAEVNMEMEATNSRNILGYALYRLPYAQECCIVAQTKGKPEPLFSTSALGGRSGFVVAPFKPDMRHPVLLLQPDVTMTASPDDLLVSDGSLLAGLLERLAENTFDRPSDEPVRDTDKRHYDIDFANFHSHILEGEFTKIVLARCSREERPDAITPIQLFVKACELYPRMFVALVSTKVSGTWLMATPEVLLQGDGKRWMTMSLAGTMNLTGKLLDFDNPPSPGKPVDDSEIGWSIKNIQEQRFVSTYITECLEQYASDIVEKGPFTMRAGDLVHLRSDFEFSLPDDNCIGDLINTLYPTPAVCGLPKESSLDFIVANEFAPRLYYSGFVGPLGMDGHTHLYVSLRCMRVDSDGCSLYAGGGLLADSDMDAEWMETEFKMDTMRKLLKTQ
;
A
#
# COMPACT_ATOMS: atom_id res chain seq x y z
N MET A 1 -11.19 25.64 37.52
CA MET A 1 -10.66 24.89 36.35
C MET A 1 -11.84 24.56 35.48
N ASP A 2 -11.81 24.99 34.25
CA ASP A 2 -12.89 24.77 33.29
C ASP A 2 -12.87 23.29 32.85
N VAL A 3 -13.97 22.76 32.36
CA VAL A 3 -14.07 21.35 31.92
C VAL A 3 -13.09 21.07 30.78
N GLU A 4 -12.75 22.07 29.94
CA GLU A 4 -11.72 21.99 28.93
C GLU A 4 -10.31 21.90 29.52
N GLU A 5 -9.99 22.71 30.54
CA GLU A 5 -8.69 22.65 31.25
C GLU A 5 -8.47 21.31 31.96
N ILE A 6 -9.54 20.69 32.47
CA ILE A 6 -9.45 19.35 33.07
C ILE A 6 -9.21 18.28 32.04
N LYS A 7 -9.90 18.34 30.88
CA LYS A 7 -9.67 17.41 29.76
C LYS A 7 -8.27 17.55 29.17
N GLU A 8 -7.77 18.77 28.95
CA GLU A 8 -6.38 18.98 28.51
C GLU A 8 -5.36 18.47 29.55
N ALA A 9 -5.60 18.67 30.83
CA ALA A 9 -4.71 18.16 31.88
C ALA A 9 -4.74 16.63 31.98
N GLU A 10 -5.90 15.98 31.81
CA GLU A 10 -6.03 14.52 31.76
C GLU A 10 -5.34 13.93 30.52
N VAL A 11 -5.53 14.54 29.34
CA VAL A 11 -4.85 14.14 28.11
C VAL A 11 -3.33 14.31 28.25
N ASN A 12 -2.85 15.41 28.83
CA ASN A 12 -1.43 15.64 29.06
C ASN A 12 -0.83 14.65 30.08
N MET A 13 -1.55 14.30 31.16
CA MET A 13 -1.09 13.29 32.12
C MET A 13 -1.07 11.87 31.53
N GLU A 14 -2.05 11.48 30.72
CA GLU A 14 -2.02 10.20 30.02
C GLU A 14 -0.89 10.13 29.00
N MET A 15 -0.61 11.21 28.30
CA MET A 15 0.50 11.31 27.35
C MET A 15 1.87 11.32 28.04
N GLU A 16 2.04 12.01 29.17
CA GLU A 16 3.28 11.94 29.97
C GLU A 16 3.53 10.53 30.52
N ALA A 17 2.49 9.84 30.99
CA ALA A 17 2.59 8.43 31.39
C ALA A 17 2.91 7.50 30.20
N THR A 18 2.46 7.84 29.00
CA THR A 18 2.75 7.13 27.76
C THR A 18 4.17 7.42 27.28
N ASN A 19 4.71 8.61 27.55
CA ASN A 19 6.10 9.01 27.22
C ASN A 19 7.20 8.17 27.87
N SER A 20 6.90 7.38 28.90
CA SER A 20 7.86 6.47 29.53
C SER A 20 7.83 5.04 28.96
N ARG A 21 6.91 4.70 28.05
CA ARG A 21 6.74 3.33 27.52
C ARG A 21 7.45 3.11 26.20
N ASN A 22 7.94 1.89 25.96
CA ASN A 22 8.52 1.50 24.70
C ASN A 22 7.46 1.44 23.58
N ILE A 23 7.77 1.97 22.42
CA ILE A 23 6.96 1.78 21.20
C ILE A 23 7.13 0.34 20.72
N LEU A 24 6.04 -0.37 20.53
CA LEU A 24 6.02 -1.78 20.10
C LEU A 24 5.66 -1.93 18.61
N GLY A 25 5.09 -0.90 18.03
CA GLY A 25 4.78 -0.72 16.62
C GLY A 25 4.08 0.60 16.41
N TYR A 26 4.25 1.19 15.24
CA TYR A 26 3.59 2.45 14.90
C TYR A 26 3.30 2.55 13.40
N ALA A 27 2.38 3.44 13.06
CA ALA A 27 2.17 3.90 11.70
C ALA A 27 1.94 5.42 11.66
N LEU A 28 2.48 6.06 10.63
CA LEU A 28 2.09 7.39 10.19
C LEU A 28 1.38 7.21 8.85
N TYR A 29 0.22 7.83 8.68
CA TYR A 29 -0.46 7.75 7.39
C TYR A 29 -1.21 9.04 7.05
N ARG A 30 -1.37 9.29 5.75
CA ARG A 30 -2.15 10.39 5.22
C ARG A 30 -3.08 9.85 4.12
N LEU A 31 -4.37 10.10 4.27
CA LEU A 31 -5.37 9.77 3.24
C LEU A 31 -5.17 10.66 2.00
N PRO A 32 -5.59 10.21 0.80
CA PRO A 32 -5.53 11.03 -0.41
C PRO A 32 -6.21 12.39 -0.19
N TYR A 33 -5.52 13.47 -0.61
CA TYR A 33 -5.95 14.87 -0.48
C TYR A 33 -6.11 15.41 0.95
N ALA A 34 -5.89 14.60 1.99
CA ALA A 34 -5.92 15.10 3.35
C ALA A 34 -4.75 16.07 3.61
N GLN A 35 -5.01 17.10 4.40
CA GLN A 35 -4.02 18.08 4.82
C GLN A 35 -3.26 17.60 6.06
N GLU A 36 -3.87 16.71 6.83
CA GLU A 36 -3.31 16.19 8.08
C GLU A 36 -2.90 14.72 7.90
N CYS A 37 -1.87 14.36 8.64
CA CYS A 37 -1.39 13.01 8.84
C CYS A 37 -1.92 12.47 10.16
N CYS A 38 -2.23 11.18 10.20
CA CYS A 38 -2.53 10.47 11.43
C CYS A 38 -1.27 9.74 11.90
N ILE A 39 -0.98 9.83 13.19
CA ILE A 39 0.08 9.11 13.88
C ILE A 39 -0.61 8.13 14.83
N VAL A 40 -0.32 6.85 14.70
CA VAL A 40 -0.84 5.82 15.60
C VAL A 40 0.32 4.99 16.12
N ALA A 41 0.36 4.78 17.44
CA ALA A 41 1.40 3.97 18.06
C ALA A 41 0.80 3.02 19.11
N GLN A 42 1.41 1.86 19.23
CA GLN A 42 1.07 0.86 20.24
C GLN A 42 2.19 0.76 21.25
N THR A 43 1.88 1.06 22.50
CA THR A 43 2.81 0.98 23.64
C THR A 43 2.43 -0.13 24.63
N LYS A 44 1.21 -0.67 24.52
CA LYS A 44 0.69 -1.75 25.37
C LYS A 44 0.42 -3.00 24.52
N GLY A 45 0.75 -4.16 25.07
CA GLY A 45 0.63 -5.42 24.31
C GLY A 45 1.64 -5.48 23.15
N LYS A 46 1.38 -6.32 22.17
CA LYS A 46 2.18 -6.44 20.93
C LYS A 46 1.25 -6.38 19.74
N PRO A 47 1.70 -5.89 18.56
CA PRO A 47 0.95 -6.09 17.33
C PRO A 47 0.52 -7.55 17.19
N GLU A 48 -0.78 -7.78 17.01
CA GLU A 48 -1.36 -9.12 16.99
C GLU A 48 -1.05 -9.80 15.66
N PRO A 49 -0.39 -10.98 15.63
CA PRO A 49 -0.16 -11.73 14.41
C PRO A 49 -1.41 -12.53 14.07
N LEU A 50 -1.92 -12.37 12.84
CA LEU A 50 -3.01 -13.14 12.27
C LEU A 50 -2.48 -13.91 11.07
N PHE A 51 -2.89 -15.17 10.93
CA PHE A 51 -2.39 -16.08 9.87
C PHE A 51 -3.40 -16.24 8.71
N SER A 52 -4.50 -15.52 8.76
CA SER A 52 -5.51 -15.43 7.71
C SER A 52 -6.13 -14.04 7.72
N THR A 53 -6.43 -13.50 6.56
CA THR A 53 -7.16 -12.24 6.40
C THR A 53 -8.61 -12.35 6.87
N SER A 54 -9.23 -13.54 6.83
CA SER A 54 -10.57 -13.77 7.40
C SER A 54 -10.65 -13.45 8.89
N ALA A 55 -9.53 -13.55 9.62
CA ALA A 55 -9.48 -13.19 11.03
C ALA A 55 -9.63 -11.68 11.32
N LEU A 56 -9.70 -10.83 10.29
CA LEU A 56 -9.94 -9.37 10.41
C LEU A 56 -11.41 -9.02 10.63
N GLY A 57 -12.35 -9.94 10.37
CA GLY A 57 -13.79 -9.70 10.55
C GLY A 57 -14.13 -9.25 11.96
N GLY A 58 -14.90 -8.16 12.09
CA GLY A 58 -15.32 -7.57 13.37
C GLY A 58 -14.22 -6.97 14.22
N ARG A 59 -13.01 -6.76 13.67
CA ARG A 59 -11.87 -6.17 14.38
C ARG A 59 -11.63 -4.72 14.02
N SER A 60 -10.90 -4.02 14.90
CA SER A 60 -10.49 -2.63 14.70
C SER A 60 -9.02 -2.45 15.03
N GLY A 61 -8.32 -1.60 14.26
CA GLY A 61 -6.92 -1.28 14.45
C GLY A 61 -6.24 -0.88 13.14
N PHE A 62 -4.91 -0.76 13.15
CA PHE A 62 -4.15 -0.51 11.94
C PHE A 62 -3.55 -1.82 11.41
N VAL A 63 -3.88 -2.18 10.17
CA VAL A 63 -3.49 -3.45 9.54
C VAL A 63 -2.26 -3.28 8.69
N VAL A 64 -1.36 -4.26 8.75
CA VAL A 64 -0.23 -4.45 7.82
C VAL A 64 -0.21 -5.91 7.39
N ALA A 65 -0.52 -6.17 6.13
CA ALA A 65 -0.62 -7.52 5.60
C ALA A 65 0.47 -7.78 4.55
N PRO A 66 1.13 -8.96 4.58
CA PRO A 66 2.08 -9.37 3.56
C PRO A 66 1.36 -9.85 2.31
N PHE A 67 2.08 -10.06 1.19
CA PHE A 67 1.53 -10.66 -0.03
C PHE A 67 0.91 -12.05 0.20
N LYS A 68 1.58 -12.90 0.95
CA LYS A 68 1.07 -14.19 1.42
C LYS A 68 1.41 -14.34 2.90
N PRO A 69 0.41 -14.41 3.79
CA PRO A 69 0.66 -14.61 5.20
C PRO A 69 1.33 -15.97 5.49
N ASP A 70 2.36 -15.96 6.34
CA ASP A 70 3.03 -17.13 6.87
C ASP A 70 3.46 -16.92 8.33
N MET A 71 4.17 -17.89 8.91
CA MET A 71 4.63 -17.82 10.30
C MET A 71 5.67 -16.73 10.56
N ARG A 72 6.44 -16.31 9.54
CA ARG A 72 7.43 -15.24 9.64
C ARG A 72 6.85 -13.89 9.31
N HIS A 73 5.93 -13.85 8.35
CA HIS A 73 5.28 -12.64 7.84
C HIS A 73 3.76 -12.78 8.00
N PRO A 74 3.23 -12.68 9.23
CA PRO A 74 1.79 -12.69 9.46
C PRO A 74 1.13 -11.37 9.03
N VAL A 75 -0.18 -11.38 8.91
CA VAL A 75 -0.95 -10.13 8.99
C VAL A 75 -0.78 -9.57 10.39
N LEU A 76 -0.40 -8.31 10.50
CA LEU A 76 -0.22 -7.63 11.78
C LEU A 76 -1.39 -6.67 12.01
N LEU A 77 -2.04 -6.81 13.15
CA LEU A 77 -3.04 -5.87 13.63
C LEU A 77 -2.46 -5.07 14.81
N LEU A 78 -2.14 -3.81 14.56
CA LEU A 78 -1.79 -2.87 15.61
C LEU A 78 -3.09 -2.38 16.27
N GLN A 79 -3.11 -2.41 17.60
CA GLN A 79 -4.16 -1.83 18.44
C GLN A 79 -3.61 -0.57 19.11
N PRO A 80 -3.67 0.60 18.45
CA PRO A 80 -3.04 1.81 18.94
C PRO A 80 -3.66 2.26 20.27
N ASP A 81 -2.80 2.65 21.21
CA ASP A 81 -3.17 3.31 22.45
C ASP A 81 -2.66 4.76 22.51
N VAL A 82 -2.02 5.20 21.41
CA VAL A 82 -1.65 6.59 21.15
C VAL A 82 -2.11 6.95 19.75
N THR A 83 -2.88 8.04 19.64
CA THR A 83 -3.32 8.58 18.34
C THR A 83 -3.18 10.10 18.35
N MET A 84 -2.57 10.66 17.30
CA MET A 84 -2.43 12.10 17.10
C MET A 84 -2.63 12.44 15.63
N THR A 85 -2.99 13.68 15.35
CA THR A 85 -2.99 14.28 14.01
C THR A 85 -2.04 15.45 13.95
N ALA A 86 -1.38 15.65 12.82
CA ALA A 86 -0.46 16.76 12.59
C ALA A 86 -0.37 17.06 11.09
N SER A 87 -0.01 18.28 10.73
CA SER A 87 0.37 18.55 9.34
C SER A 87 1.71 17.89 8.99
N PRO A 88 2.02 17.61 7.71
CA PRO A 88 3.34 17.12 7.33
C PRO A 88 4.50 17.97 7.85
N ASP A 89 4.34 19.30 7.84
CA ASP A 89 5.38 20.23 8.29
C ASP A 89 5.64 20.11 9.79
N ASP A 90 4.60 19.91 10.61
CA ASP A 90 4.72 19.74 12.06
C ASP A 90 5.50 18.46 12.43
N LEU A 91 5.53 17.46 11.54
CA LEU A 91 6.30 16.22 11.76
C LEU A 91 7.82 16.43 11.67
N LEU A 92 8.28 17.59 11.24
CA LEU A 92 9.72 17.95 11.13
C LEU A 92 10.18 18.94 12.20
N VAL A 93 9.27 19.40 13.07
CA VAL A 93 9.57 20.40 14.09
C VAL A 93 10.13 19.75 15.35
N SER A 94 11.18 20.36 15.92
CA SER A 94 11.84 19.96 17.17
C SER A 94 11.73 21.11 18.18
N ASP A 95 10.52 21.39 18.67
CA ASP A 95 10.22 22.53 19.54
C ASP A 95 9.99 22.15 21.02
N GLY A 96 10.22 20.89 21.36
CA GLY A 96 9.96 20.36 22.72
C GLY A 96 8.49 20.14 23.03
N SER A 97 7.61 20.19 22.01
CA SER A 97 6.18 19.84 22.15
C SER A 97 5.98 18.35 22.42
N LEU A 98 4.77 17.98 22.85
CA LEU A 98 4.40 16.57 23.01
C LEU A 98 4.54 15.78 21.71
N LEU A 99 4.23 16.40 20.57
CA LEU A 99 4.40 15.83 19.25
C LEU A 99 5.88 15.57 18.96
N ALA A 100 6.76 16.56 19.18
CA ALA A 100 8.20 16.40 18.98
C ALA A 100 8.76 15.25 19.83
N GLY A 101 8.39 15.15 21.11
CA GLY A 101 8.80 14.07 21.99
C GLY A 101 8.28 12.69 21.54
N LEU A 102 7.07 12.61 20.97
CA LEU A 102 6.58 11.38 20.36
C LEU A 102 7.40 11.00 19.12
N LEU A 103 7.66 11.95 18.22
CA LEU A 103 8.41 11.71 16.97
C LEU A 103 9.85 11.26 17.23
N GLU A 104 10.54 11.84 18.22
CA GLU A 104 11.85 11.38 18.66
C GLU A 104 11.81 9.91 19.09
N ARG A 105 10.83 9.53 19.88
CA ARG A 105 10.65 8.14 20.32
C ARG A 105 10.31 7.20 19.18
N LEU A 106 9.48 7.61 18.21
CA LEU A 106 9.21 6.81 17.01
C LEU A 106 10.50 6.58 16.22
N ALA A 107 11.33 7.61 16.08
CA ALA A 107 12.62 7.51 15.40
C ALA A 107 13.60 6.55 16.11
N GLU A 108 13.68 6.60 17.45
CA GLU A 108 14.49 5.70 18.26
C GLU A 108 14.00 4.23 18.20
N ASN A 109 12.69 4.02 18.00
CA ASN A 109 12.04 2.71 17.91
C ASN A 109 11.69 2.32 16.45
N THR A 110 12.44 2.81 15.48
CA THR A 110 12.36 2.34 14.10
C THR A 110 13.02 0.98 13.99
N PHE A 111 12.29 0.00 13.48
CA PHE A 111 12.74 -1.38 13.41
C PHE A 111 13.33 -1.69 12.03
N ASP A 112 14.55 -2.26 12.05
CA ASP A 112 15.15 -2.88 10.88
C ASP A 112 14.47 -4.21 10.52
N ARG A 113 14.79 -4.73 9.34
CA ARG A 113 14.41 -6.10 8.98
C ARG A 113 14.95 -7.11 10.00
N PRO A 114 14.31 -8.28 10.15
CA PRO A 114 14.88 -9.39 10.88
C PRO A 114 16.30 -9.75 10.34
N SER A 115 17.24 -9.98 11.24
CA SER A 115 18.67 -10.17 10.88
C SER A 115 18.93 -11.43 10.03
N ASP A 116 18.03 -12.41 10.06
CA ASP A 116 18.08 -13.66 9.28
C ASP A 116 17.33 -13.56 7.94
N GLU A 117 16.73 -12.41 7.63
CA GLU A 117 16.05 -12.18 6.38
C GLU A 117 17.02 -11.69 5.30
N PRO A 118 17.21 -12.46 4.20
CA PRO A 118 18.14 -12.08 3.15
C PRO A 118 17.63 -10.86 2.37
N VAL A 119 18.54 -9.94 2.09
CA VAL A 119 18.29 -8.89 1.09
C VAL A 119 18.57 -9.48 -0.29
N ARG A 120 17.59 -9.34 -1.19
CA ARG A 120 17.75 -9.74 -2.58
C ARG A 120 17.60 -8.52 -3.47
N ASP A 121 18.55 -8.38 -4.38
CA ASP A 121 18.55 -7.37 -5.43
C ASP A 121 18.38 -8.10 -6.76
N THR A 122 17.31 -7.79 -7.48
CA THR A 122 16.96 -8.44 -8.74
C THR A 122 17.59 -7.65 -9.89
N ASP A 123 18.74 -8.07 -10.37
CA ASP A 123 19.35 -7.53 -11.59
C ASP A 123 18.56 -7.97 -12.85
N LYS A 124 18.93 -7.39 -14.00
CA LYS A 124 18.27 -7.70 -15.29
C LYS A 124 18.32 -9.18 -15.63
N ARG A 125 19.41 -9.87 -15.32
CA ARG A 125 19.58 -11.29 -15.61
C ARG A 125 18.62 -12.17 -14.82
N HIS A 126 18.47 -11.91 -13.53
CA HIS A 126 17.51 -12.65 -12.68
C HIS A 126 16.08 -12.38 -13.14
N TYR A 127 15.76 -11.11 -13.47
CA TYR A 127 14.46 -10.76 -14.02
C TYR A 127 14.15 -11.47 -15.34
N ASP A 128 15.12 -11.56 -16.27
CA ASP A 128 14.95 -12.23 -17.55
C ASP A 128 14.66 -13.73 -17.40
N ILE A 129 15.29 -14.37 -16.39
CA ILE A 129 15.01 -15.77 -16.05
C ILE A 129 13.60 -15.93 -15.49
N ASP A 130 13.21 -15.08 -14.54
CA ASP A 130 11.88 -15.11 -13.97
C ASP A 130 10.83 -14.81 -15.05
N PHE A 131 11.05 -13.79 -15.89
CA PHE A 131 10.16 -13.46 -17.00
C PHE A 131 9.96 -14.66 -17.94
N ALA A 132 11.03 -15.29 -18.38
CA ALA A 132 10.95 -16.44 -19.28
C ALA A 132 10.16 -17.59 -18.66
N ASN A 133 10.37 -17.87 -17.37
CA ASN A 133 9.64 -18.88 -16.62
C ASN A 133 8.13 -18.53 -16.53
N PHE A 134 7.79 -17.34 -16.08
CA PHE A 134 6.40 -16.89 -15.93
C PHE A 134 5.65 -16.84 -17.27
N HIS A 135 6.31 -16.30 -18.31
CA HIS A 135 5.71 -16.14 -19.63
C HIS A 135 5.48 -17.48 -20.33
N SER A 136 6.36 -18.49 -20.15
CA SER A 136 6.15 -19.83 -20.69
C SER A 136 4.87 -20.47 -20.19
N HIS A 137 4.55 -20.35 -18.90
CA HIS A 137 3.32 -20.88 -18.30
C HIS A 137 2.04 -20.14 -18.79
N ILE A 138 2.16 -18.85 -19.15
CA ILE A 138 1.06 -18.14 -19.84
C ILE A 138 0.85 -18.73 -21.23
N LEU A 139 1.93 -18.94 -22.00
CA LEU A 139 1.84 -19.47 -23.37
C LEU A 139 1.33 -20.94 -23.40
N GLU A 140 1.58 -21.69 -22.33
CA GLU A 140 1.06 -23.04 -22.13
C GLU A 140 -0.42 -23.05 -21.66
N GLY A 141 -0.98 -21.87 -21.34
CA GLY A 141 -2.37 -21.70 -20.95
C GLY A 141 -2.66 -22.00 -19.46
N GLU A 142 -1.64 -22.15 -18.63
CA GLU A 142 -1.82 -22.36 -17.18
C GLU A 142 -2.32 -21.07 -16.49
N PHE A 143 -1.84 -19.93 -16.93
CA PHE A 143 -2.27 -18.60 -16.44
C PHE A 143 -2.83 -17.75 -17.58
N THR A 144 -3.96 -17.12 -17.33
CA THR A 144 -4.50 -16.07 -18.22
C THR A 144 -3.71 -14.77 -18.07
N LYS A 145 -3.28 -14.49 -16.85
CA LYS A 145 -2.47 -13.34 -16.43
C LYS A 145 -1.70 -13.73 -15.18
N ILE A 146 -0.45 -13.27 -15.07
CA ILE A 146 0.32 -13.38 -13.82
C ILE A 146 1.18 -12.12 -13.64
N VAL A 147 1.37 -11.68 -12.40
CA VAL A 147 2.22 -10.52 -12.10
C VAL A 147 3.61 -11.00 -11.73
N LEU A 148 4.63 -10.47 -12.41
CA LEU A 148 6.02 -10.65 -12.05
C LEU A 148 6.52 -9.41 -11.33
N ALA A 149 7.09 -9.61 -10.13
CA ALA A 149 7.68 -8.53 -9.34
C ALA A 149 9.19 -8.69 -9.18
N ARG A 150 9.84 -7.59 -8.82
CA ARG A 150 11.26 -7.56 -8.48
C ARG A 150 11.57 -6.57 -7.36
N CYS A 151 12.73 -6.72 -6.77
CA CYS A 151 13.28 -5.84 -5.76
C CYS A 151 14.56 -5.18 -6.29
N SER A 152 14.74 -3.88 -6.05
CA SER A 152 15.98 -3.14 -6.29
C SER A 152 16.52 -2.58 -5.00
N ARG A 153 17.82 -2.77 -4.75
CA ARG A 153 18.49 -2.20 -3.59
C ARG A 153 19.05 -0.83 -3.91
N GLU A 154 18.72 0.15 -3.09
CA GLU A 154 19.16 1.54 -3.23
C GLU A 154 19.85 2.00 -1.95
N GLU A 155 20.87 2.85 -2.08
CA GLU A 155 21.49 3.52 -0.94
C GLU A 155 20.51 4.54 -0.35
N ARG A 156 20.45 4.59 0.97
CA ARG A 156 19.73 5.63 1.68
C ARG A 156 20.76 6.69 2.14
N PRO A 157 20.57 7.98 1.81
CA PRO A 157 21.41 9.02 2.37
C PRO A 157 21.36 8.99 3.92
N ASP A 158 22.50 8.94 4.58
CA ASP A 158 22.60 8.78 6.05
C ASP A 158 21.82 9.83 6.86
N ALA A 159 21.68 11.03 6.30
CA ALA A 159 20.99 12.14 6.94
C ALA A 159 19.46 12.06 6.87
N ILE A 160 18.88 11.15 6.07
CA ILE A 160 17.43 11.11 5.85
C ILE A 160 16.79 10.03 6.73
N THR A 161 15.93 10.46 7.65
CA THR A 161 15.14 9.55 8.51
C THR A 161 13.91 9.00 7.79
N PRO A 162 13.34 7.85 8.23
CA PRO A 162 12.08 7.34 7.69
C PRO A 162 10.92 8.34 7.78
N ILE A 163 10.84 9.15 8.84
CA ILE A 163 9.81 10.18 9.00
C ILE A 163 9.97 11.29 7.94
N GLN A 164 11.21 11.72 7.68
CA GLN A 164 11.47 12.69 6.61
C GLN A 164 11.12 12.15 5.23
N LEU A 165 11.37 10.85 4.97
CA LEU A 165 10.94 10.20 3.74
C LEU A 165 9.41 10.17 3.63
N PHE A 166 8.69 9.92 4.73
CA PHE A 166 7.22 9.98 4.78
C PHE A 166 6.69 11.38 4.46
N VAL A 167 7.23 12.43 5.09
CA VAL A 167 6.84 13.82 4.83
C VAL A 167 7.05 14.17 3.37
N LYS A 168 8.24 13.86 2.83
CA LYS A 168 8.55 14.08 1.41
C LYS A 168 7.59 13.33 0.47
N ALA A 169 7.17 12.12 0.84
CA ALA A 169 6.17 11.37 0.08
C ALA A 169 4.79 12.05 0.14
N CYS A 170 4.40 12.60 1.29
CA CYS A 170 3.16 13.37 1.44
C CYS A 170 3.14 14.61 0.53
N GLU A 171 4.24 15.33 0.43
CA GLU A 171 4.38 16.51 -0.42
C GLU A 171 4.32 16.15 -1.92
N LEU A 172 5.07 15.13 -2.33
CA LEU A 172 5.17 14.74 -3.74
C LEU A 172 3.92 14.02 -4.27
N TYR A 173 3.18 13.32 -3.40
CA TYR A 173 2.07 12.44 -3.81
C TYR A 173 0.75 12.77 -3.11
N PRO A 174 0.20 14.00 -3.27
CA PRO A 174 -1.01 14.43 -2.57
C PRO A 174 -2.24 13.57 -2.89
N ARG A 175 -2.26 12.88 -4.03
CA ARG A 175 -3.37 12.03 -4.51
C ARG A 175 -3.32 10.59 -4.00
N MET A 176 -2.21 10.20 -3.37
CA MET A 176 -2.00 8.82 -2.93
C MET A 176 -2.22 8.67 -1.44
N PHE A 177 -2.60 7.49 -1.02
CA PHE A 177 -2.44 7.08 0.36
C PHE A 177 -0.95 6.91 0.65
N VAL A 178 -0.45 7.63 1.64
CA VAL A 178 0.95 7.52 2.08
C VAL A 178 0.96 6.92 3.47
N ALA A 179 1.77 5.90 3.69
CA ALA A 179 1.94 5.29 5.00
C ALA A 179 3.40 4.92 5.27
N LEU A 180 3.85 5.19 6.48
CA LEU A 180 5.08 4.70 7.08
C LEU A 180 4.70 3.79 8.24
N VAL A 181 5.12 2.54 8.20
CA VAL A 181 4.81 1.55 9.24
C VAL A 181 6.11 0.94 9.76
N SER A 182 6.22 0.77 11.07
CA SER A 182 7.38 0.15 11.68
C SER A 182 6.95 -0.79 12.80
N THR A 183 7.31 -2.07 12.69
CA THR A 183 7.13 -3.09 13.72
C THR A 183 8.33 -4.03 13.76
N LYS A 184 8.55 -4.67 14.90
CA LYS A 184 9.65 -5.65 15.04
C LYS A 184 9.54 -6.82 14.07
N VAL A 185 8.33 -7.15 13.60
CA VAL A 185 8.08 -8.30 12.71
C VAL A 185 8.20 -7.91 11.25
N SER A 186 7.61 -6.76 10.85
CA SER A 186 7.65 -6.32 9.45
C SER A 186 8.94 -5.58 9.08
N GLY A 187 9.68 -5.04 10.05
CA GLY A 187 10.62 -3.97 9.79
C GLY A 187 9.88 -2.67 9.46
N THR A 188 10.56 -1.74 8.82
CA THR A 188 10.02 -0.41 8.47
C THR A 188 9.71 -0.33 6.98
N TRP A 189 8.46 0.04 6.65
CA TRP A 189 7.96 0.15 5.28
C TRP A 189 7.37 1.52 5.03
N LEU A 190 7.73 2.10 3.90
CA LEU A 190 7.12 3.33 3.36
C LEU A 190 6.44 3.02 2.03
N MET A 191 5.21 3.51 1.88
CA MET A 191 4.43 3.32 0.66
C MET A 191 3.65 4.57 0.28
N ALA A 192 3.49 4.79 -1.02
CA ALA A 192 2.63 5.81 -1.60
C ALA A 192 1.78 5.16 -2.70
N THR A 193 0.59 4.71 -2.34
CA THR A 193 -0.24 3.85 -3.18
C THR A 193 -1.54 4.52 -3.62
N PRO A 194 -1.93 4.37 -4.89
CA PRO A 194 -3.20 4.87 -5.40
C PRO A 194 -4.35 3.86 -5.28
N GLU A 195 -4.08 2.58 -4.92
CA GLU A 195 -5.04 1.49 -5.07
C GLU A 195 -5.74 1.15 -3.76
N VAL A 196 -7.05 1.41 -3.72
CA VAL A 196 -7.92 1.00 -2.60
C VAL A 196 -8.25 -0.48 -2.72
N LEU A 197 -7.94 -1.25 -1.68
CA LEU A 197 -8.42 -2.63 -1.55
C LEU A 197 -9.86 -2.66 -1.01
N LEU A 198 -10.12 -1.92 0.07
CA LEU A 198 -11.43 -1.82 0.68
C LEU A 198 -11.55 -0.52 1.47
N GLN A 199 -12.62 0.24 1.23
CA GLN A 199 -12.93 1.46 1.96
C GLN A 199 -14.41 1.49 2.32
N GLY A 200 -14.73 1.95 3.54
CA GLY A 200 -16.14 2.10 3.94
C GLY A 200 -16.32 2.63 5.34
N ASP A 201 -17.58 2.90 5.69
CA ASP A 201 -18.04 3.47 6.96
C ASP A 201 -19.09 2.57 7.68
N GLY A 202 -19.13 1.29 7.33
CA GLY A 202 -20.11 0.33 7.82
C GLY A 202 -21.46 0.35 7.08
N LYS A 203 -21.74 1.37 6.28
CA LYS A 203 -22.99 1.50 5.49
C LYS A 203 -22.76 1.34 4.00
N ARG A 204 -21.71 2.00 3.52
CA ARG A 204 -21.30 1.97 2.11
C ARG A 204 -19.87 1.52 2.03
N TRP A 205 -19.63 0.63 1.10
CA TRP A 205 -18.31 0.07 0.85
C TRP A 205 -17.88 0.35 -0.57
N MET A 206 -16.58 0.45 -0.76
CA MET A 206 -15.97 0.66 -2.06
C MET A 206 -14.68 -0.14 -2.18
N THR A 207 -14.49 -0.72 -3.35
CA THR A 207 -13.21 -1.24 -3.83
C THR A 207 -12.97 -0.73 -5.24
N MET A 208 -11.79 -0.96 -5.81
CA MET A 208 -11.50 -0.59 -7.18
C MET A 208 -10.69 -1.65 -7.90
N SER A 209 -10.84 -1.70 -9.22
CA SER A 209 -9.84 -2.29 -10.10
C SER A 209 -8.92 -1.19 -10.65
N LEU A 210 -7.63 -1.40 -10.55
CA LEU A 210 -6.61 -0.49 -11.07
C LEU A 210 -5.57 -1.30 -11.82
N ALA A 211 -5.67 -1.33 -13.16
CA ALA A 211 -4.77 -2.11 -14.00
C ALA A 211 -4.57 -1.43 -15.35
N GLY A 212 -3.58 -1.90 -16.11
CA GLY A 212 -3.08 -1.17 -17.27
C GLY A 212 -2.28 0.05 -16.84
N THR A 213 -1.06 0.18 -17.37
CA THR A 213 -0.15 1.26 -17.01
C THR A 213 0.38 1.93 -18.26
N MET A 214 0.45 3.25 -18.24
CA MET A 214 1.11 4.03 -19.29
C MET A 214 1.87 5.19 -18.66
N ASN A 215 3.06 5.47 -19.18
CA ASN A 215 3.85 6.61 -18.76
C ASN A 215 3.39 7.88 -19.49
N LEU A 216 3.23 8.97 -18.75
CA LEU A 216 2.95 10.28 -19.31
C LEU A 216 4.26 10.94 -19.74
N THR A 217 4.30 11.44 -20.98
CA THR A 217 5.47 12.13 -21.55
C THR A 217 5.06 13.42 -22.24
N GLY A 218 5.95 14.39 -22.27
CA GLY A 218 5.75 15.66 -22.97
C GLY A 218 4.52 16.44 -22.48
N LYS A 219 3.63 16.85 -23.39
CA LYS A 219 2.41 17.60 -23.04
C LYS A 219 1.41 16.82 -22.19
N LEU A 220 1.46 15.47 -22.25
CA LEU A 220 0.59 14.62 -21.41
C LEU A 220 0.94 14.73 -19.92
N LEU A 221 2.10 15.26 -19.54
CA LEU A 221 2.43 15.57 -18.14
C LEU A 221 1.52 16.65 -17.53
N ASP A 222 0.91 17.50 -18.36
CA ASP A 222 -0.08 18.50 -17.92
C ASP A 222 -1.49 17.90 -17.76
N PHE A 223 -1.68 16.62 -18.12
CA PHE A 223 -2.91 15.89 -17.98
C PHE A 223 -3.37 15.90 -16.52
N ASP A 224 -4.63 16.29 -16.29
CA ASP A 224 -5.26 16.26 -14.97
C ASP A 224 -4.58 17.19 -13.93
N ASN A 225 -4.33 18.45 -14.29
CA ASN A 225 -3.79 19.44 -13.37
C ASN A 225 -4.80 20.58 -13.11
N PRO A 226 -5.37 20.76 -11.90
CA PRO A 226 -5.65 19.75 -10.88
C PRO A 226 -6.94 18.99 -11.18
N PRO A 227 -7.06 17.74 -10.75
CA PRO A 227 -8.32 17.03 -10.90
C PRO A 227 -9.34 17.67 -9.96
N SER A 228 -10.48 18.05 -10.52
CA SER A 228 -11.64 18.35 -9.68
C SER A 228 -12.21 17.02 -9.22
N PRO A 229 -12.40 16.78 -7.91
CA PRO A 229 -13.04 15.57 -7.43
C PRO A 229 -14.36 15.31 -8.16
N GLY A 230 -14.51 14.13 -8.76
CA GLY A 230 -15.75 13.70 -9.42
C GLY A 230 -16.00 14.21 -10.83
N LYS A 231 -15.05 14.91 -11.48
CA LYS A 231 -15.13 15.18 -12.92
C LYS A 231 -14.36 14.13 -13.71
N PRO A 232 -14.99 13.58 -14.79
CA PRO A 232 -14.25 12.77 -15.75
C PRO A 232 -13.14 13.63 -16.35
N VAL A 233 -11.96 13.07 -16.44
CA VAL A 233 -10.84 13.69 -17.15
C VAL A 233 -11.08 13.48 -18.64
N ASP A 234 -10.82 14.49 -19.47
CA ASP A 234 -10.80 14.31 -20.91
C ASP A 234 -9.53 13.52 -21.27
N ASP A 235 -9.69 12.21 -21.45
CA ASP A 235 -8.63 11.27 -21.80
C ASP A 235 -8.60 10.95 -23.32
N SER A 236 -9.29 11.75 -24.13
CA SER A 236 -9.39 11.56 -25.58
C SER A 236 -8.02 11.55 -26.29
N GLU A 237 -6.98 12.16 -25.71
CA GLU A 237 -5.61 12.15 -26.20
C GLU A 237 -4.81 10.92 -25.71
N ILE A 238 -5.35 10.12 -24.78
CA ILE A 238 -4.69 8.94 -24.22
C ILE A 238 -5.13 7.70 -24.97
N GLY A 239 -4.29 7.19 -25.84
CA GLY A 239 -4.55 5.97 -26.62
C GLY A 239 -4.21 4.71 -25.82
N TRP A 240 -5.19 4.13 -25.10
CA TRP A 240 -4.99 2.87 -24.38
C TRP A 240 -4.79 1.69 -25.35
N SER A 241 -3.76 0.86 -25.09
CA SER A 241 -3.54 -0.36 -25.85
C SER A 241 -4.61 -1.43 -25.57
N ILE A 242 -4.82 -2.35 -26.50
CA ILE A 242 -5.72 -3.51 -26.31
C ILE A 242 -5.27 -4.32 -25.07
N LYS A 243 -3.97 -4.49 -24.86
CA LYS A 243 -3.39 -5.15 -23.69
C LYS A 243 -3.88 -4.50 -22.39
N ASN A 244 -3.74 -3.18 -22.27
CA ASN A 244 -4.13 -2.46 -21.06
C ASN A 244 -5.64 -2.59 -20.77
N ILE A 245 -6.47 -2.54 -21.83
CA ILE A 245 -7.92 -2.71 -21.72
C ILE A 245 -8.26 -4.12 -21.26
N GLN A 246 -7.61 -5.14 -21.82
CA GLN A 246 -7.81 -6.54 -21.41
C GLN A 246 -7.37 -6.78 -19.98
N GLU A 247 -6.22 -6.25 -19.58
CA GLU A 247 -5.72 -6.36 -18.22
C GLU A 247 -6.74 -5.79 -17.22
N GLN A 248 -7.27 -4.60 -17.49
CA GLN A 248 -8.29 -3.97 -16.66
C GLN A 248 -9.57 -4.82 -16.59
N ARG A 249 -10.03 -5.38 -17.71
CA ARG A 249 -11.24 -6.22 -17.75
C ARG A 249 -11.10 -7.49 -16.91
N PHE A 250 -9.94 -8.15 -16.92
CA PHE A 250 -9.70 -9.32 -16.09
C PHE A 250 -9.84 -8.98 -14.59
N VAL A 251 -9.29 -7.85 -14.17
CA VAL A 251 -9.37 -7.43 -12.76
C VAL A 251 -10.80 -7.04 -12.39
N SER A 252 -11.50 -6.26 -13.23
CA SER A 252 -12.89 -5.85 -12.97
C SER A 252 -13.83 -7.05 -12.87
N THR A 253 -13.74 -8.00 -13.80
CA THR A 253 -14.57 -9.22 -13.78
C THR A 253 -14.34 -10.02 -12.50
N TYR A 254 -13.08 -10.24 -12.13
CA TYR A 254 -12.74 -10.93 -10.88
C TYR A 254 -13.33 -10.26 -9.63
N ILE A 255 -13.21 -8.92 -9.54
CA ILE A 255 -13.77 -8.17 -8.41
C ILE A 255 -15.28 -8.33 -8.35
N THR A 256 -15.98 -8.24 -9.49
CA THR A 256 -17.43 -8.43 -9.56
C THR A 256 -17.82 -9.82 -9.02
N GLU A 257 -17.18 -10.88 -9.51
CA GLU A 257 -17.42 -12.26 -9.07
C GLU A 257 -17.17 -12.47 -7.57
N CYS A 258 -16.18 -11.79 -7.00
CA CYS A 258 -15.91 -11.81 -5.56
C CYS A 258 -17.01 -11.08 -4.77
N LEU A 259 -17.42 -9.88 -5.22
CA LEU A 259 -18.43 -9.09 -4.55
C LEU A 259 -19.79 -9.75 -4.54
N GLU A 260 -20.19 -10.43 -5.63
CA GLU A 260 -21.46 -11.14 -5.74
C GLU A 260 -21.66 -12.21 -4.65
N GLN A 261 -20.60 -12.68 -3.99
CA GLN A 261 -20.67 -13.68 -2.93
C GLN A 261 -21.04 -13.08 -1.56
N TYR A 262 -20.76 -11.79 -1.32
CA TYR A 262 -20.87 -11.16 0.01
C TYR A 262 -21.72 -9.89 0.01
N ALA A 263 -21.85 -9.21 -1.12
CA ALA A 263 -22.36 -7.86 -1.21
C ALA A 263 -23.70 -7.77 -1.95
N SER A 264 -24.43 -6.71 -1.67
CA SER A 264 -25.62 -6.29 -2.42
C SER A 264 -25.43 -4.88 -2.99
N ASP A 265 -26.35 -4.48 -3.87
CA ASP A 265 -26.39 -3.14 -4.49
C ASP A 265 -25.06 -2.77 -5.19
N ILE A 266 -24.43 -3.75 -5.85
CA ILE A 266 -23.14 -3.56 -6.51
C ILE A 266 -23.30 -2.67 -7.74
N VAL A 267 -22.52 -1.59 -7.79
CA VAL A 267 -22.47 -0.64 -8.91
C VAL A 267 -21.03 -0.45 -9.36
N GLU A 268 -20.71 -0.85 -10.60
CA GLU A 268 -19.44 -0.54 -11.26
C GLU A 268 -19.54 0.83 -11.97
N LYS A 269 -18.53 1.68 -11.76
CA LYS A 269 -18.34 2.96 -12.46
C LYS A 269 -16.97 2.97 -13.13
N GLY A 270 -16.93 3.16 -14.45
CA GLY A 270 -15.69 3.15 -15.22
C GLY A 270 -15.76 2.18 -16.41
N PRO A 271 -14.63 1.80 -17.03
CA PRO A 271 -13.30 2.27 -16.69
C PRO A 271 -13.07 3.74 -17.10
N PHE A 272 -12.26 4.45 -16.33
CA PHE A 272 -11.78 5.79 -16.64
C PHE A 272 -10.28 5.89 -16.37
N THR A 273 -9.62 6.89 -16.96
CA THR A 273 -8.20 7.12 -16.76
C THR A 273 -7.92 7.82 -15.44
N MET A 274 -7.01 7.28 -14.64
CA MET A 274 -6.56 7.87 -13.39
C MET A 274 -5.05 8.09 -13.39
N ARG A 275 -4.62 9.29 -12.98
CA ARG A 275 -3.21 9.62 -12.83
C ARG A 275 -2.68 9.25 -11.44
N ALA A 276 -1.51 8.63 -11.39
CA ALA A 276 -0.75 8.30 -10.19
C ALA A 276 0.72 8.69 -10.38
N GLY A 277 1.11 9.88 -9.94
CA GLY A 277 2.41 10.47 -10.25
C GLY A 277 2.57 10.79 -11.74
N ASP A 278 3.60 10.25 -12.37
CA ASP A 278 3.85 10.40 -13.81
C ASP A 278 3.26 9.24 -14.63
N LEU A 279 2.48 8.37 -13.99
CA LEU A 279 1.80 7.25 -14.62
C LEU A 279 0.28 7.46 -14.65
N VAL A 280 -0.37 6.85 -15.65
CA VAL A 280 -1.82 6.71 -15.71
C VAL A 280 -2.21 5.24 -15.70
N HIS A 281 -3.37 4.96 -15.15
CA HIS A 281 -3.97 3.63 -15.05
C HIS A 281 -5.43 3.68 -15.48
N LEU A 282 -5.96 2.55 -15.95
CA LEU A 282 -7.40 2.35 -16.06
C LEU A 282 -7.97 1.94 -14.71
N ARG A 283 -9.07 2.61 -14.30
CA ARG A 283 -9.73 2.41 -13.01
C ARG A 283 -11.22 2.19 -13.20
N SER A 284 -11.77 1.19 -12.52
CA SER A 284 -13.22 1.10 -12.23
C SER A 284 -13.45 1.08 -10.73
N ASP A 285 -14.44 1.82 -10.26
CA ASP A 285 -14.88 1.85 -8.87
C ASP A 285 -16.10 0.94 -8.69
N PHE A 286 -16.10 0.17 -7.62
CA PHE A 286 -17.20 -0.70 -7.22
C PHE A 286 -17.76 -0.21 -5.90
N GLU A 287 -18.99 0.32 -5.92
CA GLU A 287 -19.74 0.70 -4.73
C GLU A 287 -20.71 -0.42 -4.37
N PHE A 288 -20.86 -0.76 -3.09
CA PHE A 288 -21.71 -1.86 -2.64
C PHE A 288 -22.09 -1.74 -1.16
N SER A 289 -23.03 -2.60 -0.72
CA SER A 289 -23.45 -2.73 0.67
C SER A 289 -23.05 -4.11 1.21
N LEU A 290 -22.63 -4.17 2.49
CA LEU A 290 -22.38 -5.42 3.21
C LEU A 290 -23.47 -5.64 4.27
N PRO A 291 -23.82 -6.89 4.59
CA PRO A 291 -24.82 -7.21 5.59
C PRO A 291 -24.36 -6.80 7.02
N ASP A 292 -23.08 -6.99 7.33
CA ASP A 292 -22.44 -6.56 8.57
C ASP A 292 -20.91 -6.55 8.45
N ASP A 293 -20.22 -5.97 9.44
CA ASP A 293 -18.76 -5.81 9.44
C ASP A 293 -18.00 -7.14 9.67
N ASN A 294 -18.66 -8.21 10.12
CA ASN A 294 -18.00 -9.51 10.26
C ASN A 294 -17.66 -10.11 8.90
N CYS A 295 -18.39 -9.76 7.86
CA CYS A 295 -18.12 -10.20 6.48
C CYS A 295 -16.84 -9.60 5.89
N ILE A 296 -16.28 -8.52 6.49
CA ILE A 296 -15.10 -7.83 5.96
C ILE A 296 -13.91 -8.77 5.83
N GLY A 297 -13.65 -9.59 6.84
CA GLY A 297 -12.51 -10.52 6.82
C GLY A 297 -12.61 -11.54 5.68
N ASP A 298 -13.76 -12.14 5.47
CA ASP A 298 -14.01 -13.12 4.41
C ASP A 298 -14.01 -12.46 3.03
N LEU A 299 -14.59 -11.26 2.90
CA LEU A 299 -14.51 -10.48 1.67
C LEU A 299 -13.07 -10.16 1.30
N ILE A 300 -12.25 -9.69 2.24
CA ILE A 300 -10.83 -9.43 2.01
C ILE A 300 -10.13 -10.73 1.59
N ASN A 301 -10.38 -11.85 2.27
CA ASN A 301 -9.77 -13.12 1.95
C ASN A 301 -10.11 -13.61 0.52
N THR A 302 -11.30 -13.30 0.05
CA THR A 302 -11.74 -13.63 -1.31
C THR A 302 -11.16 -12.66 -2.34
N LEU A 303 -11.22 -11.36 -2.10
CA LEU A 303 -10.69 -10.33 -3.01
C LEU A 303 -9.16 -10.40 -3.12
N TYR A 304 -8.47 -10.59 -2.00
CA TYR A 304 -7.03 -10.41 -1.90
C TYR A 304 -6.26 -11.75 -1.97
N PRO A 305 -5.10 -11.77 -2.68
CA PRO A 305 -4.61 -10.73 -3.57
C PRO A 305 -5.42 -10.65 -4.86
N THR A 306 -5.64 -9.42 -5.36
CA THR A 306 -6.34 -9.21 -6.63
C THR A 306 -5.48 -9.62 -7.84
N PRO A 307 -6.06 -9.88 -9.02
CA PRO A 307 -5.28 -10.14 -10.22
C PRO A 307 -4.42 -8.95 -10.69
N ALA A 308 -4.65 -7.74 -10.13
CA ALA A 308 -3.79 -6.59 -10.38
C ALA A 308 -2.37 -6.77 -9.81
N VAL A 309 -2.24 -7.57 -8.75
CA VAL A 309 -0.97 -7.85 -8.06
C VAL A 309 -0.60 -9.34 -8.00
N CYS A 310 -1.47 -10.24 -8.44
CA CYS A 310 -1.27 -11.69 -8.40
C CYS A 310 -1.39 -12.30 -9.80
N GLY A 311 -2.51 -12.91 -10.11
CA GLY A 311 -2.76 -13.53 -11.41
C GLY A 311 -4.09 -14.25 -11.46
N LEU A 312 -4.36 -14.91 -12.58
CA LEU A 312 -5.55 -15.71 -12.83
C LEU A 312 -5.17 -17.06 -13.48
N PRO A 313 -5.62 -18.20 -12.90
CA PRO A 313 -6.43 -18.34 -11.68
C PRO A 313 -5.64 -17.93 -10.42
N LYS A 314 -6.35 -17.38 -9.40
CA LYS A 314 -5.72 -16.76 -8.23
C LYS A 314 -4.82 -17.72 -7.44
N GLU A 315 -5.36 -18.86 -6.98
CA GLU A 315 -4.66 -19.76 -6.07
C GLU A 315 -3.37 -20.33 -6.70
N SER A 316 -3.48 -20.85 -7.93
CA SER A 316 -2.32 -21.37 -8.66
C SER A 316 -1.28 -20.30 -8.97
N SER A 317 -1.72 -19.08 -9.31
CA SER A 317 -0.81 -17.96 -9.53
C SER A 317 -0.09 -17.55 -8.25
N LEU A 318 -0.80 -17.51 -7.11
CA LEU A 318 -0.20 -17.16 -5.81
C LEU A 318 0.88 -18.17 -5.41
N ASP A 319 0.59 -19.46 -5.53
CA ASP A 319 1.54 -20.53 -5.20
C ASP A 319 2.75 -20.50 -6.15
N PHE A 320 2.51 -20.30 -7.44
CA PHE A 320 3.58 -20.21 -8.44
C PHE A 320 4.50 -19.00 -8.18
N ILE A 321 3.94 -17.82 -7.94
CA ILE A 321 4.71 -16.60 -7.63
C ILE A 321 5.61 -16.82 -6.41
N VAL A 322 5.06 -17.31 -5.32
CA VAL A 322 5.82 -17.53 -4.08
C VAL A 322 6.94 -18.55 -4.24
N ALA A 323 6.75 -19.53 -5.12
CA ALA A 323 7.75 -20.59 -5.37
C ALA A 323 8.85 -20.17 -6.35
N ASN A 324 8.58 -19.23 -7.26
CA ASN A 324 9.41 -19.00 -8.43
C ASN A 324 9.99 -17.58 -8.55
N GLU A 325 9.44 -16.54 -7.90
CA GLU A 325 10.07 -15.22 -7.92
C GLU A 325 11.43 -15.23 -7.21
N PHE A 326 12.43 -14.63 -7.82
CA PHE A 326 13.78 -14.52 -7.26
C PHE A 326 13.81 -13.78 -5.93
N ALA A 327 13.09 -12.67 -5.81
CA ALA A 327 12.99 -11.86 -4.61
C ALA A 327 11.63 -12.03 -3.93
N PRO A 328 11.57 -12.44 -2.65
CA PRO A 328 10.30 -12.55 -1.93
C PRO A 328 9.66 -11.17 -1.78
N ARG A 329 8.33 -11.12 -1.94
CA ARG A 329 7.57 -9.85 -1.89
C ARG A 329 7.41 -9.29 -0.49
N LEU A 330 7.42 -10.13 0.53
CA LEU A 330 7.18 -9.73 1.91
C LEU A 330 5.86 -8.95 2.04
N TYR A 331 5.92 -7.66 2.46
CA TYR A 331 4.76 -6.76 2.58
C TYR A 331 4.47 -5.94 1.31
N TYR A 332 5.31 -6.01 0.29
CA TYR A 332 4.98 -5.50 -1.05
C TYR A 332 3.85 -6.33 -1.68
N SER A 333 2.94 -5.68 -2.39
CA SER A 333 1.69 -6.28 -2.90
C SER A 333 0.81 -6.90 -1.81
N GLY A 334 1.06 -6.59 -0.54
CA GLY A 334 0.17 -6.79 0.59
C GLY A 334 -0.89 -5.69 0.66
N PHE A 335 -1.41 -5.43 1.85
CA PHE A 335 -2.27 -4.27 2.08
C PHE A 335 -2.03 -3.64 3.45
N VAL A 336 -2.42 -2.38 3.59
CA VAL A 336 -2.15 -1.58 4.77
C VAL A 336 -3.23 -0.54 4.99
N GLY A 337 -3.47 -0.19 6.25
CA GLY A 337 -4.32 0.94 6.59
C GLY A 337 -5.21 0.72 7.81
N PRO A 338 -5.97 1.75 8.20
CA PRO A 338 -6.92 1.66 9.32
C PRO A 338 -8.12 0.79 8.95
N LEU A 339 -8.46 -0.14 9.85
CA LEU A 339 -9.61 -1.03 9.80
C LEU A 339 -10.56 -0.67 10.96
N GLY A 340 -11.77 -0.22 10.67
CA GLY A 340 -12.79 0.09 11.68
C GLY A 340 -12.37 1.15 12.71
N MET A 341 -11.31 1.90 12.45
CA MET A 341 -10.87 2.97 13.34
C MET A 341 -11.80 4.18 13.18
N ASP A 342 -12.32 4.68 14.31
CA ASP A 342 -13.32 5.76 14.33
C ASP A 342 -14.52 5.50 13.40
N GLY A 343 -14.89 4.22 13.24
CA GLY A 343 -16.00 3.78 12.37
C GLY A 343 -15.67 3.76 10.88
N HIS A 344 -14.41 3.99 10.49
CA HIS A 344 -13.96 4.02 9.11
C HIS A 344 -12.92 2.95 8.81
N THR A 345 -12.98 2.41 7.61
CA THR A 345 -11.99 1.49 7.05
C THR A 345 -11.39 2.08 5.78
N HIS A 346 -10.05 2.08 5.71
CA HIS A 346 -9.30 2.55 4.55
C HIS A 346 -8.10 1.62 4.32
N LEU A 347 -8.32 0.48 3.67
CA LEU A 347 -7.28 -0.49 3.33
C LEU A 347 -6.82 -0.27 1.89
N TYR A 348 -5.51 -0.16 1.71
CA TYR A 348 -4.86 0.08 0.42
C TYR A 348 -3.89 -1.04 0.09
N VAL A 349 -3.79 -1.40 -1.19
CA VAL A 349 -2.78 -2.36 -1.66
C VAL A 349 -1.39 -1.73 -1.50
N SER A 350 -0.45 -2.46 -0.91
CA SER A 350 0.92 -1.98 -0.62
C SER A 350 1.75 -1.92 -1.90
N LEU A 351 1.56 -0.85 -2.68
CA LEU A 351 2.27 -0.58 -3.92
C LEU A 351 3.14 0.67 -3.80
N ARG A 352 4.02 0.85 -4.82
CA ARG A 352 4.94 2.00 -4.82
C ARG A 352 5.55 2.11 -3.42
N CYS A 353 6.23 1.05 -3.01
CA CYS A 353 6.72 0.94 -1.65
C CYS A 353 8.19 0.54 -1.60
N MET A 354 8.79 0.83 -0.47
CA MET A 354 10.12 0.40 -0.12
C MET A 354 10.19 -0.04 1.33
N ARG A 355 11.04 -1.03 1.62
CA ARG A 355 11.49 -1.29 2.98
C ARG A 355 12.69 -0.40 3.27
N VAL A 356 12.67 0.24 4.42
CA VAL A 356 13.69 1.18 4.87
C VAL A 356 14.49 0.51 5.98
N ASP A 357 15.74 0.15 5.69
CA ASP A 357 16.66 -0.47 6.64
C ASP A 357 17.78 0.51 7.02
N SER A 358 18.56 0.19 8.07
CA SER A 358 19.73 0.99 8.49
C SER A 358 20.81 1.03 7.42
N ASP A 359 20.93 -0.01 6.58
CA ASP A 359 21.94 -0.18 5.54
C ASP A 359 21.44 0.14 4.11
N GLY A 360 20.24 0.74 3.95
CA GLY A 360 19.69 1.19 2.67
C GLY A 360 18.21 0.89 2.52
N CYS A 361 17.69 1.00 1.29
CA CYS A 361 16.28 0.78 0.97
C CYS A 361 16.11 -0.34 -0.05
N SER A 362 15.10 -1.18 0.15
CA SER A 362 14.68 -2.20 -0.82
C SER A 362 13.39 -1.72 -1.49
N LEU A 363 13.45 -1.37 -2.76
CA LEU A 363 12.32 -0.88 -3.56
C LEU A 363 11.68 -2.03 -4.31
N TYR A 364 10.35 -2.05 -4.38
CA TYR A 364 9.60 -3.11 -5.03
C TYR A 364 8.70 -2.56 -6.14
N ALA A 365 8.66 -3.28 -7.26
CA ALA A 365 7.68 -3.05 -8.32
C ALA A 365 7.39 -4.35 -9.07
N GLY A 366 6.22 -4.41 -9.74
CA GLY A 366 5.83 -5.52 -10.59
C GLY A 366 4.96 -5.06 -11.76
N GLY A 367 4.89 -5.89 -12.79
CA GLY A 367 4.07 -5.72 -13.99
C GLY A 367 3.21 -6.95 -14.26
N GLY A 368 2.02 -6.74 -14.84
CA GLY A 368 1.13 -7.82 -15.23
C GLY A 368 1.52 -8.41 -16.58
N LEU A 369 1.94 -9.68 -16.60
CA LEU A 369 2.29 -10.39 -17.82
C LEU A 369 1.05 -11.00 -18.49
N LEU A 370 0.96 -10.82 -19.78
CA LEU A 370 0.03 -11.47 -20.71
C LEU A 370 0.81 -12.19 -21.81
N ALA A 371 0.12 -12.92 -22.68
CA ALA A 371 0.76 -13.69 -23.76
C ALA A 371 1.56 -12.83 -24.76
N ASP A 372 1.21 -11.55 -24.89
CA ASP A 372 1.88 -10.57 -25.76
C ASP A 372 2.85 -9.64 -25.03
N SER A 373 3.20 -9.93 -23.77
CA SER A 373 4.15 -9.13 -22.99
C SER A 373 5.57 -9.23 -23.56
N ASP A 374 6.24 -8.07 -23.66
CA ASP A 374 7.64 -7.95 -24.03
C ASP A 374 8.52 -7.76 -22.81
N MET A 375 9.58 -8.54 -22.70
CA MET A 375 10.45 -8.61 -21.53
C MET A 375 11.11 -7.26 -21.19
N ASP A 376 11.59 -6.53 -22.19
CA ASP A 376 12.27 -5.26 -21.97
C ASP A 376 11.26 -4.15 -21.63
N ALA A 377 10.07 -4.17 -22.24
CA ALA A 377 9.00 -3.25 -21.91
C ALA A 377 8.52 -3.44 -20.46
N GLU A 378 8.33 -4.69 -20.01
CA GLU A 378 7.91 -5.00 -18.64
C GLU A 378 9.00 -4.62 -17.62
N TRP A 379 10.28 -4.87 -17.93
CA TRP A 379 11.39 -4.37 -17.11
C TRP A 379 11.34 -2.85 -16.95
N MET A 380 11.20 -2.12 -18.05
CA MET A 380 11.13 -0.65 -18.02
C MET A 380 9.89 -0.15 -17.24
N GLU A 381 8.76 -0.85 -17.32
CA GLU A 381 7.57 -0.51 -16.52
C GLU A 381 7.87 -0.61 -15.01
N THR A 382 8.61 -1.65 -14.59
CA THR A 382 9.01 -1.75 -13.16
C THR A 382 9.98 -0.63 -12.76
N GLU A 383 10.92 -0.21 -13.65
CA GLU A 383 11.80 0.94 -13.42
C GLU A 383 11.00 2.23 -13.16
N PHE A 384 10.03 2.54 -14.04
CA PHE A 384 9.16 3.72 -13.86
C PHE A 384 8.33 3.67 -12.57
N LYS A 385 7.86 2.48 -12.18
CA LYS A 385 7.13 2.30 -10.92
C LYS A 385 8.02 2.53 -9.69
N MET A 386 9.28 2.08 -9.72
CA MET A 386 10.26 2.30 -8.65
C MET A 386 10.68 3.76 -8.52
N ASP A 387 10.64 4.54 -9.59
CA ASP A 387 10.98 5.97 -9.55
C ASP A 387 10.12 6.76 -8.57
N THR A 388 8.91 6.31 -8.26
CA THR A 388 8.09 6.88 -7.19
C THR A 388 8.85 6.90 -5.85
N MET A 389 9.53 5.83 -5.51
CA MET A 389 10.32 5.75 -4.27
C MET A 389 11.72 6.35 -4.44
N ARG A 390 12.38 6.16 -5.59
CA ARG A 390 13.71 6.75 -5.85
C ARG A 390 13.74 8.27 -5.75
N LYS A 391 12.65 8.95 -6.15
CA LYS A 391 12.52 10.41 -6.00
C LYS A 391 12.63 10.87 -4.55
N LEU A 392 12.22 10.02 -3.60
CA LEU A 392 12.33 10.32 -2.17
C LEU A 392 13.78 10.27 -1.67
N LEU A 393 14.61 9.41 -2.26
CA LEU A 393 16.02 9.21 -1.86
C LEU A 393 16.97 10.26 -2.45
N LYS A 394 16.54 11.02 -3.47
CA LYS A 394 17.36 12.10 -4.04
C LYS A 394 17.45 13.26 -3.06
N THR A 395 18.66 13.65 -2.68
CA THR A 395 18.92 14.93 -2.01
C THR A 395 18.65 16.07 -3.00
N GLN A 396 17.91 17.09 -2.56
CA GLN A 396 17.72 18.31 -3.36
C GLN A 396 19.04 19.07 -3.50
#